data_cd39b377d773667f2a9b1bd3f1defadd
#
_entry.id   cd39b377d773667f2a9b1bd3f1defadd
#
_cell.length_a   1.000
_cell.length_b   1.000
_cell.length_c   1.000
_cell.angle_alpha   90.00
_cell.angle_beta   90.00
_cell.angle_gamma   90.00
#
_symmetry.space_group_name_H-M   'P 1'
#
loop_
_entity.id
_entity.type
_entity.pdbx_description
1 polymer ?
#
loop_
_entity_poly.entity_id
_entity_poly.type
_entity_poly.pdbx_seq_one_letter_code
_entity_poly.pdbx_strand_id
1 'polypeptide(L)'
;MANNTNDIKTYFAELENAAKGSSPYYCYNEDREHNAAILSAMFSTSNRIKMFCGSMSVFRKSFWDKIKNSSAIAQIFEEKLNEFAGHENNSLEIVVENYPENGFRDFKFKDILYKMLETKKLKLYKLGDSITFKEEIPHFTFASACFVRVEQDKENHSALCAINNEELMNSSEIFYSKLKEFANPVSEL
;
A
#
# COMPACT_ATOMS: atom_id res chain seq x y z
N MET A 1 -6.46 -27.94 -12.93
CA MET A 1 -5.94 -26.66 -12.36
C MET A 1 -7.16 -25.78 -12.13
N ALA A 2 -7.72 -25.81 -10.92
CA ALA A 2 -8.97 -25.13 -10.61
C ALA A 2 -8.70 -23.69 -10.15
N ASN A 3 -9.38 -22.78 -10.79
CA ASN A 3 -9.79 -21.43 -10.42
C ASN A 3 -9.12 -20.72 -9.24
N ASN A 4 -7.99 -20.08 -9.50
CA ASN A 4 -7.34 -19.10 -8.62
C ASN A 4 -8.24 -17.90 -8.25
N THR A 5 -9.34 -17.66 -8.95
CA THR A 5 -10.19 -16.47 -8.74
C THR A 5 -11.02 -16.55 -7.47
N ASN A 6 -11.41 -17.75 -7.03
CA ASN A 6 -12.11 -17.92 -5.75
C ASN A 6 -11.16 -17.82 -4.56
N ASP A 7 -9.90 -18.17 -4.77
CA ASP A 7 -8.87 -18.15 -3.74
C ASP A 7 -8.55 -16.71 -3.30
N ILE A 8 -8.33 -15.80 -4.24
CA ILE A 8 -7.97 -14.41 -3.91
C ILE A 8 -9.13 -13.62 -3.27
N LYS A 9 -10.38 -13.91 -3.65
CA LYS A 9 -11.54 -13.30 -3.01
C LYS A 9 -11.71 -13.79 -1.57
N THR A 10 -11.49 -15.06 -1.35
CA THR A 10 -11.50 -15.69 -0.01
C THR A 10 -10.39 -15.09 0.85
N TYR A 11 -9.18 -15.00 0.32
CA TYR A 11 -8.05 -14.39 1.00
C TYR A 11 -8.33 -12.92 1.38
N PHE A 12 -8.86 -12.12 0.45
CA PHE A 12 -9.27 -10.74 0.73
C PHE A 12 -10.31 -10.66 1.85
N ALA A 13 -11.33 -11.52 1.83
CA ALA A 13 -12.37 -11.57 2.87
C ALA A 13 -11.80 -11.99 4.24
N GLU A 14 -10.85 -12.90 4.28
CA GLU A 14 -10.14 -13.29 5.51
C GLU A 14 -9.37 -12.12 6.11
N LEU A 15 -8.66 -11.34 5.30
CA LEU A 15 -7.95 -10.14 5.74
C LEU A 15 -8.90 -9.07 6.32
N GLU A 16 -10.03 -8.82 5.65
CA GLU A 16 -11.05 -7.88 6.16
C GLU A 16 -11.64 -8.36 7.49
N ASN A 17 -11.93 -9.65 7.62
CA ASN A 17 -12.46 -10.22 8.85
C ASN A 17 -11.43 -10.17 9.99
N ALA A 18 -10.15 -10.44 9.70
CA ALA A 18 -9.08 -10.30 10.68
C ALA A 18 -8.94 -8.85 11.16
N ALA A 19 -9.04 -7.87 10.26
CA ALA A 19 -8.96 -6.46 10.61
C ALA A 19 -10.16 -5.93 11.42
N LYS A 20 -11.34 -6.56 11.28
CA LYS A 20 -12.53 -6.28 12.10
C LYS A 20 -12.52 -6.99 13.46
N GLY A 21 -11.70 -8.02 13.59
CA GLY A 21 -11.48 -8.75 14.84
C GLY A 21 -10.55 -8.01 15.81
N SER A 22 -10.27 -8.65 16.94
CA SER A 22 -9.35 -8.12 17.96
C SER A 22 -8.14 -9.01 18.22
N SER A 23 -8.10 -10.21 17.63
CA SER A 23 -7.00 -11.15 17.82
C SER A 23 -5.88 -10.88 16.82
N PRO A 24 -4.61 -10.99 17.23
CA PRO A 24 -3.49 -10.90 16.30
C PRO A 24 -3.62 -11.93 15.18
N TYR A 25 -3.38 -11.48 13.94
CA TYR A 25 -3.38 -12.31 12.75
C TYR A 25 -2.11 -12.02 11.95
N TYR A 26 -1.46 -13.08 11.47
CA TYR A 26 -0.24 -12.99 10.69
C TYR A 26 -0.38 -13.77 9.40
N CYS A 27 0.05 -13.18 8.29
CA CYS A 27 0.10 -13.86 7.00
C CYS A 27 1.32 -13.45 6.19
N TYR A 28 1.68 -14.29 5.25
CA TYR A 28 2.73 -13.99 4.29
C TYR A 28 2.09 -13.59 2.95
N ASN A 29 2.62 -12.53 2.40
CA ASN A 29 2.37 -12.11 1.04
C ASN A 29 3.44 -12.74 0.15
N GLU A 30 3.06 -13.64 -0.73
CA GLU A 30 4.01 -14.40 -1.55
C GLU A 30 4.24 -13.78 -2.93
N ASP A 31 3.30 -12.95 -3.41
CA ASP A 31 3.33 -12.39 -4.76
C ASP A 31 2.57 -11.05 -4.88
N ARG A 32 2.46 -10.57 -6.13
CA ARG A 32 1.76 -9.31 -6.46
C ARG A 32 0.26 -9.36 -6.20
N GLU A 33 -0.36 -10.51 -6.40
CA GLU A 33 -1.80 -10.70 -6.21
C GLU A 33 -2.15 -10.57 -4.73
N HIS A 34 -1.41 -11.22 -3.85
CA HIS A 34 -1.52 -11.08 -2.41
C HIS A 34 -1.23 -9.63 -1.96
N ASN A 35 -0.22 -8.97 -2.54
CA ASN A 35 0.07 -7.57 -2.24
C ASN A 35 -1.13 -6.66 -2.54
N ALA A 36 -1.75 -6.84 -3.70
CA ALA A 36 -2.94 -6.07 -4.07
C ALA A 36 -4.12 -6.36 -3.12
N ALA A 37 -4.35 -7.61 -2.72
CA ALA A 37 -5.40 -7.99 -1.78
C ALA A 37 -5.19 -7.34 -0.40
N ILE A 38 -3.96 -7.35 0.11
CA ILE A 38 -3.60 -6.73 1.39
C ILE A 38 -3.87 -5.23 1.37
N LEU A 39 -3.43 -4.53 0.34
CA LEU A 39 -3.68 -3.09 0.21
C LEU A 39 -5.17 -2.80 0.04
N SER A 40 -5.91 -3.64 -0.69
CA SER A 40 -7.37 -3.51 -0.80
C SER A 40 -8.06 -3.66 0.57
N ALA A 41 -7.61 -4.61 1.40
CA ALA A 41 -8.12 -4.78 2.75
C ALA A 41 -7.78 -3.57 3.65
N MET A 42 -6.59 -2.99 3.51
CA MET A 42 -6.24 -1.74 4.21
C MET A 42 -7.15 -0.58 3.79
N PHE A 43 -7.43 -0.40 2.48
CA PHE A 43 -8.37 0.62 1.99
C PHE A 43 -9.78 0.41 2.51
N SER A 44 -10.23 -0.84 2.63
CA SER A 44 -11.58 -1.18 3.12
C SER A 44 -11.77 -0.97 4.62
N THR A 45 -10.73 -1.17 5.42
CA THR A 45 -10.85 -1.28 6.89
C THR A 45 -10.25 -0.09 7.65
N SER A 46 -9.58 0.82 6.97
CA SER A 46 -8.82 1.90 7.60
C SER A 46 -9.18 3.27 7.02
N ASN A 47 -8.99 4.32 7.82
CA ASN A 47 -9.15 5.70 7.38
C ASN A 47 -7.82 6.44 7.17
N ARG A 48 -6.72 5.91 7.68
CA ARG A 48 -5.37 6.46 7.47
C ARG A 48 -4.42 5.34 7.08
N ILE A 49 -3.74 5.56 5.97
CA ILE A 49 -2.73 4.62 5.46
C ILE A 49 -1.46 5.41 5.21
N LYS A 50 -0.33 4.88 5.67
CA LYS A 50 1.00 5.42 5.41
C LYS A 50 1.85 4.35 4.75
N MET A 51 2.62 4.76 3.75
CA MET A 51 3.43 3.87 2.94
C MET A 51 4.83 4.45 2.74
N PHE A 52 5.85 3.62 2.96
CA PHE A 52 7.19 3.84 2.45
C PHE A 52 7.47 2.83 1.33
N CYS A 53 7.83 3.29 0.15
CA CYS A 53 8.02 2.42 -1.01
C CYS A 53 9.02 2.98 -2.02
N GLY A 54 9.55 2.10 -2.89
CA GLY A 54 10.49 2.50 -3.92
C GLY A 54 9.89 3.49 -4.93
N SER A 55 8.86 3.07 -5.65
CA SER A 55 8.32 3.84 -6.78
C SER A 55 6.81 3.70 -6.99
N MET A 56 6.05 3.40 -5.94
CA MET A 56 4.60 3.22 -6.00
C MET A 56 4.17 2.12 -7.01
N SER A 57 4.92 1.03 -7.08
CA SER A 57 4.77 -0.01 -8.11
C SER A 57 3.34 -0.56 -8.22
N VAL A 58 2.64 -0.74 -7.10
CA VAL A 58 1.26 -1.29 -7.06
C VAL A 58 0.25 -0.44 -7.83
N PHE A 59 0.51 0.84 -8.03
CA PHE A 59 -0.37 1.70 -8.81
C PHE A 59 -0.02 1.72 -10.31
N ARG A 60 1.15 1.20 -10.73
CA ARG A 60 1.61 1.19 -12.11
C ARG A 60 0.95 0.10 -12.95
N LYS A 61 0.66 0.39 -14.21
CA LYS A 61 0.14 -0.60 -15.19
C LYS A 61 1.01 -1.85 -15.24
N SER A 62 2.35 -1.69 -15.29
CA SER A 62 3.31 -2.79 -15.36
C SER A 62 3.27 -3.76 -14.17
N PHE A 63 2.77 -3.34 -13.02
CA PHE A 63 2.53 -4.24 -11.89
C PHE A 63 1.39 -5.21 -12.21
N TRP A 64 0.29 -4.69 -12.74
CA TRP A 64 -0.93 -5.42 -13.04
C TRP A 64 -0.79 -6.35 -14.25
N ASP A 65 0.01 -5.95 -15.24
CA ASP A 65 0.30 -6.76 -16.44
C ASP A 65 1.04 -8.08 -16.08
N LYS A 66 1.68 -8.13 -14.93
CA LYS A 66 2.39 -9.33 -14.42
C LYS A 66 1.52 -10.27 -13.59
N ILE A 67 0.27 -9.92 -13.31
CA ILE A 67 -0.68 -10.76 -12.57
C ILE A 67 -1.50 -11.57 -13.59
N LYS A 68 -1.37 -12.89 -13.57
CA LYS A 68 -1.98 -13.78 -14.57
C LYS A 68 -3.51 -13.70 -14.64
N ASN A 69 -4.18 -13.51 -13.49
CA ASN A 69 -5.64 -13.40 -13.39
C ASN A 69 -6.03 -12.05 -12.80
N SER A 70 -5.45 -10.97 -13.34
CA SER A 70 -5.53 -9.64 -12.75
C SER A 70 -6.94 -9.04 -12.65
N SER A 71 -7.92 -9.53 -13.43
CA SER A 71 -9.23 -8.89 -13.53
C SER A 71 -9.99 -8.81 -12.20
N ALA A 72 -10.07 -9.92 -11.45
CA ALA A 72 -10.83 -9.97 -10.21
C ALA A 72 -10.19 -9.11 -9.11
N ILE A 73 -8.87 -9.26 -8.89
CA ILE A 73 -8.19 -8.48 -7.86
C ILE A 73 -8.03 -7.02 -8.25
N ALA A 74 -7.87 -6.71 -9.55
CA ALA A 74 -7.83 -5.33 -10.01
C ALA A 74 -9.16 -4.62 -9.79
N GLN A 75 -10.27 -5.31 -10.00
CA GLN A 75 -11.61 -4.77 -9.73
C GLN A 75 -11.80 -4.50 -8.24
N ILE A 76 -11.44 -5.45 -7.36
CA ILE A 76 -11.49 -5.26 -5.89
C ILE A 76 -10.63 -4.05 -5.49
N PHE A 77 -9.39 -3.99 -5.98
CA PHE A 77 -8.47 -2.91 -5.65
C PHE A 77 -9.01 -1.54 -6.09
N GLU A 78 -9.51 -1.43 -7.32
CA GLU A 78 -10.10 -0.21 -7.84
C GLU A 78 -11.32 0.23 -7.04
N GLU A 79 -12.23 -0.71 -6.74
CA GLU A 79 -13.41 -0.46 -5.93
C GLU A 79 -13.02 0.06 -4.55
N LYS A 80 -12.15 -0.64 -3.82
CA LYS A 80 -11.75 -0.25 -2.47
C LYS A 80 -10.93 1.05 -2.43
N LEU A 81 -10.06 1.29 -3.41
CA LEU A 81 -9.36 2.56 -3.55
C LEU A 81 -10.34 3.72 -3.82
N ASN A 82 -11.35 3.51 -4.67
CA ASN A 82 -12.34 4.54 -4.98
C ASN A 82 -13.26 4.83 -3.79
N GLU A 83 -13.71 3.80 -3.07
CA GLU A 83 -14.46 3.95 -1.81
C GLU A 83 -13.63 4.75 -0.79
N PHE A 84 -12.37 4.37 -0.58
CA PHE A 84 -11.44 5.07 0.31
C PHE A 84 -11.26 6.54 -0.09
N ALA A 85 -11.08 6.82 -1.37
CA ALA A 85 -10.97 8.18 -1.90
C ALA A 85 -12.25 9.01 -1.73
N GLY A 86 -13.41 8.36 -1.70
CA GLY A 86 -14.72 9.01 -1.51
C GLY A 86 -14.97 9.52 -0.09
N HIS A 87 -14.44 8.88 0.93
CA HIS A 87 -14.68 9.26 2.33
C HIS A 87 -13.86 10.49 2.75
N GLU A 88 -14.52 11.47 3.41
CA GLU A 88 -13.89 12.75 3.77
C GLU A 88 -12.69 12.62 4.71
N ASN A 89 -12.78 11.71 5.68
CA ASN A 89 -11.77 11.56 6.73
C ASN A 89 -10.61 10.62 6.35
N ASN A 90 -10.62 10.09 5.13
CA ASN A 90 -9.58 9.16 4.70
C ASN A 90 -8.36 9.90 4.17
N SER A 91 -7.18 9.37 4.48
CA SER A 91 -5.91 9.91 4.00
C SER A 91 -4.89 8.82 3.68
N LEU A 92 -4.21 9.00 2.57
CA LEU A 92 -3.08 8.19 2.11
C LEU A 92 -1.82 9.07 2.10
N GLU A 93 -0.80 8.70 2.84
CA GLU A 93 0.47 9.41 2.89
C GLU A 93 1.58 8.47 2.41
N ILE A 94 2.35 8.90 1.43
CA ILE A 94 3.38 8.06 0.81
C ILE A 94 4.72 8.79 0.80
N VAL A 95 5.75 8.15 1.34
CA VAL A 95 7.15 8.50 1.12
C VAL A 95 7.72 7.56 0.07
N VAL A 96 8.29 8.11 -0.99
CA VAL A 96 8.91 7.33 -2.08
C VAL A 96 10.42 7.56 -2.11
N GLU A 97 11.18 6.50 -2.42
CA GLU A 97 12.61 6.61 -2.73
C GLU A 97 12.80 7.27 -4.10
N ASN A 98 12.06 6.80 -5.10
CA ASN A 98 12.15 7.27 -6.49
C ASN A 98 10.78 7.75 -6.97
N TYR A 99 10.63 9.06 -7.05
CA TYR A 99 9.41 9.63 -7.61
C TYR A 99 9.36 9.41 -9.14
N PRO A 100 8.20 8.99 -9.70
CA PRO A 100 8.08 8.80 -11.14
C PRO A 100 8.24 10.11 -11.89
N GLU A 101 9.22 10.19 -12.80
CA GLU A 101 9.51 11.41 -13.60
C GLU A 101 8.29 11.93 -14.40
N ASN A 102 7.42 11.02 -14.84
CA ASN A 102 6.21 11.34 -15.60
C ASN A 102 4.95 11.46 -14.74
N GLY A 103 5.10 11.64 -13.41
CA GLY A 103 3.96 11.64 -12.49
C GLY A 103 3.17 10.34 -12.58
N PHE A 104 1.82 10.43 -12.64
CA PHE A 104 0.94 9.26 -12.67
C PHE A 104 0.54 8.78 -14.07
N ARG A 105 1.17 9.24 -15.16
CA ARG A 105 0.77 8.89 -16.54
C ARG A 105 0.68 7.37 -16.78
N ASP A 106 1.61 6.61 -16.20
CA ASP A 106 1.69 5.15 -16.35
C ASP A 106 0.95 4.38 -15.25
N PHE A 107 0.19 5.08 -14.42
CA PHE A 107 -0.55 4.44 -13.35
C PHE A 107 -1.92 3.96 -13.84
N LYS A 108 -2.33 2.77 -13.39
CA LYS A 108 -3.61 2.15 -13.74
C LYS A 108 -4.80 2.95 -13.17
N PHE A 109 -4.65 3.46 -11.95
CA PHE A 109 -5.70 4.15 -11.21
C PHE A 109 -5.42 5.66 -11.08
N LYS A 110 -4.79 6.24 -12.09
CA LYS A 110 -4.33 7.64 -12.08
C LYS A 110 -5.44 8.65 -11.74
N ASP A 111 -6.64 8.46 -12.28
CA ASP A 111 -7.73 9.42 -12.11
C ASP A 111 -8.20 9.49 -10.64
N ILE A 112 -8.22 8.34 -9.95
CA ILE A 112 -8.51 8.30 -8.51
C ILE A 112 -7.41 9.00 -7.71
N LEU A 113 -6.14 8.75 -8.04
CA LEU A 113 -5.00 9.36 -7.37
C LEU A 113 -4.94 10.88 -7.57
N TYR A 114 -5.20 11.37 -8.79
CA TYR A 114 -5.30 12.81 -9.05
C TYR A 114 -6.42 13.46 -8.23
N LYS A 115 -7.61 12.84 -8.20
CA LYS A 115 -8.72 13.31 -7.36
C LYS A 115 -8.35 13.37 -5.87
N MET A 116 -7.60 12.36 -5.38
CA MET A 116 -7.14 12.34 -3.99
C MET A 116 -6.12 13.45 -3.71
N LEU A 117 -5.26 13.81 -4.67
CA LEU A 117 -4.35 14.94 -4.54
C LEU A 117 -5.08 16.27 -4.50
N GLU A 118 -6.00 16.52 -5.45
CA GLU A 118 -6.81 17.72 -5.51
C GLU A 118 -7.60 17.94 -4.21
N THR A 119 -8.10 16.86 -3.62
CA THR A 119 -8.83 16.89 -2.35
C THR A 119 -7.94 16.82 -1.11
N LYS A 120 -6.60 16.85 -1.28
CA LYS A 120 -5.59 16.76 -0.21
C LYS A 120 -5.64 15.47 0.63
N LYS A 121 -6.27 14.43 0.12
CA LYS A 121 -6.34 13.10 0.75
C LYS A 121 -5.10 12.25 0.45
N LEU A 122 -4.41 12.51 -0.66
CA LEU A 122 -3.11 11.94 -0.96
C LEU A 122 -2.03 12.98 -0.69
N LYS A 123 -1.03 12.60 0.10
CA LYS A 123 0.19 13.38 0.35
C LYS A 123 1.39 12.57 -0.10
N LEU A 124 2.22 13.18 -0.94
CA LEU A 124 3.41 12.54 -1.48
C LEU A 124 4.66 13.26 -1.01
N TYR A 125 5.65 12.47 -0.67
CA TYR A 125 6.97 12.94 -0.26
C TYR A 125 8.03 12.12 -0.99
N LYS A 126 9.08 12.78 -1.47
CA LYS A 126 10.27 12.13 -2.04
C LYS A 126 11.41 12.22 -1.04
N LEU A 127 12.09 11.10 -0.78
CA LEU A 127 13.33 11.12 0.00
C LEU A 127 14.36 12.02 -0.68
N GLY A 128 15.14 12.73 0.13
CA GLY A 128 16.23 13.57 -0.38
C GLY A 128 17.32 12.73 -1.07
N ASP A 129 17.81 13.19 -2.19
CA ASP A 129 18.80 12.46 -3.03
C ASP A 129 20.15 12.24 -2.30
N SER A 130 20.42 13.01 -1.24
CA SER A 130 21.65 12.91 -0.43
C SER A 130 21.58 11.86 0.69
N ILE A 131 20.46 11.18 0.83
CA ILE A 131 20.29 10.23 1.92
C ILE A 131 20.78 8.86 1.47
N THR A 132 21.81 8.39 2.14
CA THR A 132 22.33 7.03 1.97
C THR A 132 22.12 6.30 3.28
N PHE A 133 21.27 5.29 3.29
CA PHE A 133 21.13 4.41 4.44
C PHE A 133 22.30 3.43 4.45
N LYS A 134 22.84 3.15 5.66
CA LYS A 134 23.90 2.14 5.83
C LYS A 134 23.41 0.72 5.51
N GLU A 135 22.13 0.48 5.73
CA GLU A 135 21.44 -0.78 5.47
C GLU A 135 20.22 -0.51 4.60
N GLU A 136 19.84 -1.49 3.82
CA GLU A 136 18.63 -1.40 3.02
C GLU A 136 17.39 -1.38 3.91
N ILE A 137 16.59 -0.32 3.77
CA ILE A 137 15.33 -0.20 4.52
C ILE A 137 14.26 -0.98 3.76
N PRO A 138 13.56 -1.91 4.42
CA PRO A 138 12.45 -2.60 3.81
C PRO A 138 11.30 -1.62 3.50
N HIS A 139 10.64 -1.79 2.38
CA HIS A 139 9.40 -1.08 2.12
C HIS A 139 8.31 -1.57 3.07
N PHE A 140 7.50 -0.66 3.55
CA PHE A 140 6.40 -1.02 4.45
C PHE A 140 5.18 -0.13 4.26
N THR A 141 4.04 -0.67 4.64
CA THR A 141 2.76 0.03 4.67
C THR A 141 2.05 -0.29 5.97
N PHE A 142 1.45 0.69 6.58
CA PHE A 142 0.64 0.48 7.76
C PHE A 142 -0.61 1.35 7.75
N ALA A 143 -1.64 0.87 8.43
CA ALA A 143 -2.97 1.45 8.38
C ALA A 143 -3.62 1.50 9.77
N SER A 144 -4.52 2.45 9.99
CA SER A 144 -5.13 2.76 11.30
C SER A 144 -5.91 1.60 11.94
N ALA A 145 -6.25 0.55 11.20
CA ALA A 145 -6.81 -0.69 11.74
C ALA A 145 -5.73 -1.66 12.30
N CYS A 146 -4.60 -1.15 12.77
CA CYS A 146 -3.45 -1.94 13.22
C CYS A 146 -2.97 -2.97 12.19
N PHE A 147 -3.03 -2.61 10.90
CA PHE A 147 -2.62 -3.45 9.80
C PHE A 147 -1.25 -2.99 9.30
N VAL A 148 -0.25 -3.87 9.36
CA VAL A 148 1.12 -3.59 8.95
C VAL A 148 1.57 -4.62 7.93
N ARG A 149 2.20 -4.16 6.85
CA ARG A 149 2.89 -4.98 5.84
C ARG A 149 4.33 -4.52 5.75
N VAL A 150 5.29 -5.44 5.90
CA VAL A 150 6.73 -5.18 5.76
C VAL A 150 7.28 -6.09 4.66
N GLU A 151 7.80 -5.49 3.59
CA GLU A 151 8.39 -6.21 2.46
C GLU A 151 9.71 -6.83 2.87
N GLN A 152 9.86 -8.14 2.61
CA GLN A 152 11.06 -8.91 2.93
C GLN A 152 11.93 -9.14 1.69
N ASP A 153 11.30 -9.18 0.52
CA ASP A 153 11.96 -9.37 -0.77
C ASP A 153 11.31 -8.45 -1.81
N LYS A 154 12.08 -7.46 -2.25
CA LYS A 154 11.63 -6.44 -3.22
C LYS A 154 11.46 -7.01 -4.63
N GLU A 155 12.21 -8.05 -5.00
CA GLU A 155 12.14 -8.65 -6.34
C GLU A 155 10.88 -9.47 -6.52
N ASN A 156 10.55 -10.30 -5.52
CA ASN A 156 9.39 -11.16 -5.53
C ASN A 156 8.14 -10.51 -4.90
N HIS A 157 8.29 -9.32 -4.31
CA HIS A 157 7.25 -8.61 -3.56
C HIS A 157 6.69 -9.41 -2.37
N SER A 158 7.49 -10.34 -1.83
CA SER A 158 7.08 -11.07 -0.64
C SER A 158 7.16 -10.17 0.60
N ALA A 159 6.24 -10.36 1.52
CA ALA A 159 6.14 -9.55 2.73
C ALA A 159 5.54 -10.33 3.90
N LEU A 160 5.90 -9.92 5.09
CA LEU A 160 5.19 -10.28 6.31
C LEU A 160 4.06 -9.26 6.55
N CYS A 161 2.88 -9.76 6.86
CA CYS A 161 1.73 -8.95 7.24
C CYS A 161 1.28 -9.31 8.65
N ALA A 162 0.96 -8.29 9.44
CA ALA A 162 0.42 -8.43 10.77
C ALA A 162 -0.82 -7.53 10.91
N ILE A 163 -1.88 -8.07 11.48
CA ILE A 163 -3.11 -7.36 11.80
C ILE A 163 -3.32 -7.46 13.31
N ASN A 164 -3.81 -6.40 13.94
CA ASN A 164 -4.01 -6.29 15.39
C ASN A 164 -2.70 -6.49 16.18
N ASN A 165 -1.59 -5.96 15.66
CA ASN A 165 -0.30 -5.94 16.35
C ASN A 165 0.11 -4.48 16.64
N GLU A 166 -0.23 -4.00 17.84
CA GLU A 166 0.03 -2.62 18.25
C GLU A 166 1.52 -2.29 18.34
N GLU A 167 2.36 -3.23 18.75
CA GLU A 167 3.80 -3.02 18.88
C GLU A 167 4.44 -2.76 17.51
N LEU A 168 4.10 -3.58 16.51
CA LEU A 168 4.60 -3.41 15.16
C LEU A 168 4.02 -2.13 14.52
N MET A 169 2.76 -1.82 14.79
CA MET A 169 2.12 -0.58 14.33
C MET A 169 2.83 0.64 14.87
N ASN A 170 3.09 0.70 16.18
CA ASN A 170 3.78 1.81 16.83
C ASN A 170 5.22 1.96 16.32
N SER A 171 5.93 0.86 16.16
CA SER A 171 7.29 0.84 15.61
C SER A 171 7.31 1.38 14.17
N SER A 172 6.34 0.99 13.35
CA SER A 172 6.19 1.47 11.96
C SER A 172 5.89 2.98 11.92
N GLU A 173 5.03 3.48 12.81
CA GLU A 173 4.69 4.91 12.90
C GLU A 173 5.93 5.75 13.28
N ILE A 174 6.70 5.31 14.28
CA ILE A 174 7.92 6.00 14.72
C ILE A 174 8.94 6.04 13.59
N PHE A 175 9.13 4.91 12.91
CA PHE A 175 10.10 4.81 11.84
C PHE A 175 9.69 5.64 10.61
N TYR A 176 8.41 5.59 10.24
CA TYR A 176 7.87 6.42 9.16
C TYR A 176 8.03 7.91 9.43
N SER A 177 7.77 8.35 10.66
CA SER A 177 7.92 9.74 11.06
C SER A 177 9.34 10.22 10.90
N LYS A 178 10.33 9.39 11.26
CA LYS A 178 11.76 9.70 11.05
C LYS A 178 12.12 9.75 9.57
N LEU A 179 11.63 8.81 8.74
CA LEU A 179 11.87 8.86 7.28
C LEU A 179 11.32 10.14 6.67
N LYS A 180 10.15 10.56 7.13
CA LYS A 180 9.49 11.76 6.63
C LYS A 180 10.23 13.05 6.93
N GLU A 181 10.99 13.13 8.04
CA GLU A 181 11.86 14.27 8.35
C GLU A 181 12.93 14.51 7.27
N PHE A 182 13.29 13.48 6.53
CA PHE A 182 14.27 13.52 5.44
C PHE A 182 13.63 13.60 4.06
N ALA A 183 12.32 13.72 3.96
CA ALA A 183 11.59 13.72 2.71
C ALA A 183 11.02 15.10 2.41
N ASN A 184 11.01 15.47 1.13
CA ASN A 184 10.47 16.73 0.63
C ASN A 184 9.06 16.50 0.07
N PRO A 185 8.10 17.39 0.35
CA PRO A 185 6.79 17.31 -0.29
C PRO A 185 6.91 17.39 -1.82
N VAL A 186 6.16 16.55 -2.52
CA VAL A 186 6.02 16.64 -3.97
C VAL A 186 4.89 17.64 -4.26
N SER A 187 5.25 18.82 -4.76
CA SER A 187 4.32 19.93 -4.98
C SER A 187 3.77 20.03 -6.40
N GLU A 188 4.40 19.34 -7.37
CA GLU A 188 4.01 19.37 -8.79
C GLU A 188 3.87 17.95 -9.35
N LEU A 189 2.75 17.71 -10.05
CA LEU A 189 2.43 16.46 -10.76
C LEU A 189 2.21 16.72 -12.23
#